data_428aa730fe23ab0c4d44d49d636ecfdf
#
_entry.id   428aa730fe23ab0c4d44d49d636ecfdf
#
_cell.length_a   1.000
_cell.length_b   1.000
_cell.length_c   1.000
_cell.angle_alpha   90.00
_cell.angle_beta   90.00
_cell.angle_gamma   90.00
#
_symmetry.space_group_name_H-M   'P 1'
#
loop_
_entity.id
_entity.type
_entity.pdbx_description
1 polymer ?
#
loop_
_entity_poly.entity_id
_entity_poly.type
_entity_poly.pdbx_seq_one_letter_code
_entity_poly.pdbx_strand_id
1 'polypeptide(L)'
;MNELFRLKAAGPHSGQPVYSVGQPLGTARAVVIMAHGRGAGAEDMLALAEKLPQEGFIFLAPQAAERHWYPNRFSAPIPSNQPWLDSALASLDEISAAAVTAGIPPERQIVMGFSQGACLALEFVARSGRPYGGVAGLAGSLIGPLDTPRDSPASPAGMPVFLGCSDVDPFIPKEFVVNSAKVLESLGASVTTRFYPGLDHRINLDELHAVVSMMEKLK
;
A
#
# COMPACT_ATOMS: atom_id res chain seq x y z
N MET A 1 13.22 -13.30 7.93
CA MET A 1 12.45 -13.19 6.65
C MET A 1 12.25 -14.59 6.11
N ASN A 2 10.99 -15.00 5.92
CA ASN A 2 10.63 -16.31 5.37
C ASN A 2 9.86 -16.10 4.08
N GLU A 3 10.19 -16.85 3.01
CA GLU A 3 9.35 -16.92 1.82
C GLU A 3 8.07 -17.67 2.17
N LEU A 4 6.92 -17.03 2.05
CA LEU A 4 5.63 -17.61 2.40
C LEU A 4 4.99 -18.35 1.22
N PHE A 5 4.98 -17.72 0.05
CA PHE A 5 4.51 -18.29 -1.22
C PHE A 5 5.01 -17.44 -2.40
N ARG A 6 4.76 -17.93 -3.61
CA ARG A 6 5.02 -17.19 -4.86
C ARG A 6 3.71 -16.79 -5.51
N LEU A 7 3.68 -15.57 -6.06
CA LEU A 7 2.54 -15.00 -6.78
C LEU A 7 2.22 -15.83 -8.01
N LYS A 8 0.93 -16.08 -8.21
CA LYS A 8 0.38 -16.83 -9.36
C LYS A 8 -0.35 -15.90 -10.34
N ALA A 9 -0.70 -14.67 -9.87
CA ALA A 9 -1.33 -13.67 -10.70
C ALA A 9 -0.55 -13.49 -12.01
N ALA A 10 -1.27 -13.41 -13.13
CA ALA A 10 -0.66 -13.29 -14.45
C ALA A 10 0.08 -11.96 -14.63
N GLY A 11 1.08 -11.96 -15.50
CA GLY A 11 1.82 -10.77 -15.90
C GLY A 11 3.24 -10.69 -15.31
N PRO A 12 3.90 -9.53 -15.39
CA PRO A 12 5.31 -9.37 -15.04
C PRO A 12 5.70 -9.81 -13.62
N HIS A 13 4.78 -9.69 -12.65
CA HIS A 13 5.03 -10.09 -11.26
C HIS A 13 4.74 -11.55 -10.95
N SER A 14 4.34 -12.35 -11.93
CA SER A 14 4.12 -13.79 -11.76
C SER A 14 5.40 -14.49 -11.29
N GLY A 15 5.27 -15.42 -10.33
CA GLY A 15 6.40 -16.15 -9.77
C GLY A 15 7.24 -15.38 -8.76
N GLN A 16 7.00 -14.09 -8.55
CA GLN A 16 7.73 -13.30 -7.55
C GLN A 16 7.36 -13.75 -6.12
N PRO A 17 8.34 -13.80 -5.20
CA PRO A 17 8.10 -14.25 -3.84
C PRO A 17 7.34 -13.21 -3.01
N VAL A 18 6.55 -13.71 -2.06
CA VAL A 18 5.98 -12.96 -0.95
C VAL A 18 6.69 -13.41 0.32
N TYR A 19 7.33 -12.48 0.99
CA TYR A 19 8.04 -12.74 2.25
C TYR A 19 7.21 -12.31 3.45
N SER A 20 7.51 -12.91 4.61
CA SER A 20 6.80 -12.59 5.84
C SER A 20 7.70 -12.49 7.06
N VAL A 21 7.26 -11.70 8.04
CA VAL A 21 7.74 -11.67 9.42
C VAL A 21 6.55 -11.50 10.37
N GLY A 22 6.76 -11.73 11.66
CA GLY A 22 5.73 -11.67 12.69
C GLY A 22 5.07 -13.03 12.95
N GLN A 23 3.78 -13.03 13.27
CA GLN A 23 3.04 -14.26 13.58
C GLN A 23 2.83 -15.11 12.32
N PRO A 24 2.75 -16.44 12.44
CA PRO A 24 2.35 -17.28 11.30
C PRO A 24 0.98 -16.90 10.76
N LEU A 25 0.78 -16.94 9.44
CA LEU A 25 -0.46 -16.50 8.78
C LEU A 25 -1.72 -17.19 9.36
N GLY A 26 -1.63 -18.48 9.69
CA GLY A 26 -2.75 -19.25 10.25
C GLY A 26 -3.11 -18.94 11.71
N THR A 27 -2.32 -18.12 12.40
CA THR A 27 -2.55 -17.74 13.81
C THR A 27 -2.56 -16.23 14.03
N ALA A 28 -2.19 -15.45 13.01
CA ALA A 28 -2.25 -14.00 13.08
C ALA A 28 -3.70 -13.51 13.14
N ARG A 29 -3.95 -12.48 13.95
CA ARG A 29 -5.27 -11.83 14.02
C ARG A 29 -5.49 -10.78 12.95
N ALA A 30 -4.41 -10.22 12.41
CA ALA A 30 -4.43 -9.17 11.41
C ALA A 30 -3.16 -9.23 10.53
N VAL A 31 -3.23 -8.63 9.34
CA VAL A 31 -2.12 -8.56 8.41
C VAL A 31 -1.80 -7.12 7.99
N VAL A 32 -0.52 -6.84 7.78
CA VAL A 32 -0.05 -5.63 7.12
C VAL A 32 0.62 -6.01 5.82
N ILE A 33 0.04 -5.63 4.69
CA ILE A 33 0.59 -5.85 3.34
C ILE A 33 1.42 -4.63 2.98
N MET A 34 2.71 -4.83 2.63
CA MET A 34 3.70 -3.76 2.55
C MET A 34 4.38 -3.73 1.19
N ALA A 35 4.05 -2.74 0.36
CA ALA A 35 4.63 -2.56 -0.97
C ALA A 35 5.86 -1.62 -0.93
N HIS A 36 7.00 -2.11 -1.45
CA HIS A 36 8.26 -1.35 -1.45
C HIS A 36 8.32 -0.25 -2.52
N GLY A 37 9.24 0.70 -2.37
CA GLY A 37 9.53 1.73 -3.36
C GLY A 37 10.27 1.19 -4.59
N ARG A 38 10.32 1.98 -5.67
CA ARG A 38 11.11 1.65 -6.87
C ARG A 38 12.59 1.48 -6.52
N GLY A 39 13.20 0.41 -7.02
CA GLY A 39 14.60 0.06 -6.78
C GLY A 39 14.87 -0.60 -5.43
N ALA A 40 13.90 -0.57 -4.51
CA ALA A 40 13.95 -1.26 -3.22
C ALA A 40 13.48 -2.73 -3.35
N GLY A 41 13.32 -3.41 -2.21
CA GLY A 41 12.85 -4.78 -2.17
C GLY A 41 11.95 -5.08 -0.97
N ALA A 42 11.45 -6.30 -0.93
CA ALA A 42 10.65 -6.79 0.19
C ALA A 42 11.42 -6.71 1.53
N GLU A 43 12.74 -6.92 1.49
CA GLU A 43 13.64 -6.84 2.64
C GLU A 43 13.58 -5.47 3.34
N ASP A 44 13.48 -4.37 2.57
CA ASP A 44 13.40 -3.02 3.12
C ASP A 44 12.09 -2.80 3.90
N MET A 45 10.99 -3.33 3.35
CA MET A 45 9.69 -3.23 4.03
C MET A 45 9.61 -4.11 5.27
N LEU A 46 10.22 -5.28 5.25
CA LEU A 46 10.26 -6.14 6.43
C LEU A 46 11.19 -5.59 7.52
N ALA A 47 12.28 -4.92 7.17
CA ALA A 47 13.10 -4.17 8.13
C ALA A 47 12.31 -3.00 8.76
N LEU A 48 11.41 -2.36 7.99
CA LEU A 48 10.48 -1.37 8.53
C LEU A 48 9.44 -2.01 9.47
N ALA A 49 8.95 -3.21 9.13
CA ALA A 49 7.99 -3.94 9.96
C ALA A 49 8.53 -4.24 11.38
N GLU A 50 9.84 -4.44 11.54
CA GLU A 50 10.48 -4.65 12.86
C GLU A 50 10.27 -3.47 13.83
N LYS A 51 9.97 -2.28 13.32
CA LYS A 51 9.66 -1.07 14.11
C LYS A 51 8.18 -0.94 14.49
N LEU A 52 7.33 -1.86 14.03
CA LEU A 52 5.89 -1.87 14.27
C LEU A 52 5.53 -2.93 15.33
N PRO A 53 4.37 -2.82 16.02
CA PRO A 53 3.89 -3.84 16.96
C PRO A 53 3.78 -5.22 16.31
N GLN A 54 4.42 -6.23 16.90
CA GLN A 54 4.48 -7.59 16.34
C GLN A 54 3.35 -8.50 16.82
N GLU A 55 2.83 -8.25 18.04
CA GLU A 55 1.87 -9.14 18.68
C GLU A 55 0.55 -9.24 17.93
N GLY A 56 0.25 -10.44 17.46
CA GLY A 56 -0.97 -10.76 16.72
C GLY A 56 -0.93 -10.35 15.24
N PHE A 57 0.17 -9.78 14.74
CA PHE A 57 0.30 -9.36 13.35
C PHE A 57 1.23 -10.26 12.54
N ILE A 58 0.88 -10.46 11.28
CA ILE A 58 1.80 -10.88 10.22
C ILE A 58 2.02 -9.71 9.26
N PHE A 59 3.26 -9.54 8.83
CA PHE A 59 3.65 -8.56 7.82
C PHE A 59 4.02 -9.31 6.54
N LEU A 60 3.38 -8.94 5.44
CA LEU A 60 3.58 -9.57 4.12
C LEU A 60 4.17 -8.54 3.17
N ALA A 61 5.35 -8.83 2.65
CA ALA A 61 6.03 -7.97 1.69
C ALA A 61 6.28 -8.74 0.38
N PRO A 62 5.52 -8.44 -0.68
CA PRO A 62 5.81 -8.99 -2.00
C PRO A 62 7.04 -8.31 -2.62
N GLN A 63 7.81 -9.10 -3.38
CA GLN A 63 8.88 -8.59 -4.23
C GLN A 63 8.33 -8.22 -5.60
N ALA A 64 8.57 -7.00 -6.05
CA ALA A 64 8.27 -6.63 -7.43
C ALA A 64 9.33 -7.19 -8.39
N ALA A 65 8.91 -7.67 -9.55
CA ALA A 65 9.84 -8.01 -10.64
C ALA A 65 10.68 -6.78 -10.99
N GLU A 66 11.96 -6.99 -11.26
CA GLU A 66 12.92 -5.93 -11.60
C GLU A 66 12.94 -4.76 -10.58
N ARG A 67 12.52 -5.00 -9.35
CA ARG A 67 12.44 -4.01 -8.26
C ARG A 67 11.57 -2.77 -8.58
N HIS A 68 10.54 -2.92 -9.43
CA HIS A 68 9.55 -1.87 -9.69
C HIS A 68 8.16 -2.45 -9.99
N TRP A 69 7.12 -1.77 -9.56
CA TRP A 69 5.73 -2.21 -9.75
C TRP A 69 5.19 -1.88 -11.14
N TYR A 70 5.68 -0.79 -11.72
CA TYR A 70 5.33 -0.34 -13.08
C TYR A 70 6.45 0.56 -13.64
N PRO A 71 6.64 0.62 -14.98
CA PRO A 71 7.86 1.19 -15.56
C PRO A 71 7.95 2.71 -15.48
N ASN A 72 6.85 3.44 -15.72
CA ASN A 72 6.87 4.89 -15.79
C ASN A 72 6.61 5.58 -14.45
N ARG A 73 6.50 6.91 -14.43
CA ARG A 73 6.12 7.67 -13.24
C ARG A 73 4.68 7.37 -12.85
N PHE A 74 4.34 7.51 -11.56
CA PHE A 74 2.97 7.36 -11.08
C PHE A 74 2.00 8.36 -11.77
N SER A 75 2.47 9.56 -12.11
CA SER A 75 1.70 10.62 -12.77
C SER A 75 1.54 10.45 -14.28
N ALA A 76 2.17 9.41 -14.87
CA ALA A 76 2.00 9.11 -16.31
C ALA A 76 0.60 8.54 -16.59
N PRO A 77 0.09 8.66 -17.83
CA PRO A 77 -1.17 8.03 -18.20
C PRO A 77 -1.19 6.53 -17.85
N ILE A 78 -2.28 6.06 -17.22
CA ILE A 78 -2.40 4.66 -16.76
C ILE A 78 -2.05 3.64 -17.86
N PRO A 79 -2.50 3.79 -19.12
CA PRO A 79 -2.16 2.82 -20.17
C PRO A 79 -0.65 2.67 -20.43
N SER A 80 0.16 3.70 -20.14
CA SER A 80 1.62 3.63 -20.34
C SER A 80 2.33 2.76 -19.28
N ASN A 81 1.63 2.43 -18.19
CA ASN A 81 2.13 1.57 -17.13
C ASN A 81 1.65 0.11 -17.24
N GLN A 82 0.90 -0.20 -18.30
CA GLN A 82 0.42 -1.56 -18.54
C GLN A 82 1.45 -2.42 -19.31
N PRO A 83 1.45 -3.73 -19.11
CA PRO A 83 0.60 -4.55 -18.24
C PRO A 83 1.10 -4.63 -16.79
N TRP A 84 2.19 -3.97 -16.44
CA TRP A 84 2.85 -4.03 -15.14
C TRP A 84 1.94 -3.60 -13.99
N LEU A 85 1.21 -2.50 -14.16
CA LEU A 85 0.32 -1.99 -13.13
C LEU A 85 -0.81 -2.98 -12.81
N ASP A 86 -1.44 -3.57 -13.83
CA ASP A 86 -2.49 -4.58 -13.61
C ASP A 86 -1.93 -5.82 -12.92
N SER A 87 -0.73 -6.27 -13.28
CA SER A 87 -0.05 -7.38 -12.61
C SER A 87 0.28 -7.04 -11.14
N ALA A 88 0.70 -5.80 -10.85
CA ALA A 88 0.99 -5.36 -9.49
C ALA A 88 -0.28 -5.31 -8.62
N LEU A 89 -1.39 -4.79 -9.16
CA LEU A 89 -2.68 -4.76 -8.47
C LEU A 89 -3.21 -6.17 -8.21
N ALA A 90 -3.10 -7.07 -9.21
CA ALA A 90 -3.47 -8.47 -9.07
C ALA A 90 -2.61 -9.21 -8.02
N SER A 91 -1.34 -8.82 -7.88
CA SER A 91 -0.45 -9.36 -6.84
C SER A 91 -0.94 -8.98 -5.43
N LEU A 92 -1.32 -7.73 -5.21
CA LEU A 92 -1.89 -7.32 -3.91
C LEU A 92 -3.24 -7.98 -3.65
N ASP A 93 -4.06 -8.18 -4.69
CA ASP A 93 -5.33 -8.90 -4.57
C ASP A 93 -5.14 -10.36 -4.15
N GLU A 94 -4.18 -11.05 -4.76
CA GLU A 94 -3.83 -12.43 -4.41
C GLU A 94 -3.35 -12.56 -2.96
N ILE A 95 -2.53 -11.61 -2.48
CA ILE A 95 -2.05 -11.58 -1.09
C ILE A 95 -3.22 -11.34 -0.12
N SER A 96 -4.10 -10.39 -0.43
CA SER A 96 -5.30 -10.11 0.35
C SER A 96 -6.22 -11.34 0.40
N ALA A 97 -6.42 -12.02 -0.73
CA ALA A 97 -7.21 -13.25 -0.81
C ALA A 97 -6.59 -14.41 0.00
N ALA A 98 -5.26 -14.54 0.00
CA ALA A 98 -4.57 -15.52 0.83
C ALA A 98 -4.79 -15.26 2.33
N ALA A 99 -4.79 -13.98 2.75
CA ALA A 99 -5.11 -13.61 4.12
C ALA A 99 -6.57 -13.96 4.47
N VAL A 100 -7.52 -13.67 3.58
CA VAL A 100 -8.94 -14.06 3.76
C VAL A 100 -9.09 -15.58 3.91
N THR A 101 -8.39 -16.35 3.07
CA THR A 101 -8.39 -17.82 3.16
C THR A 101 -7.86 -18.32 4.51
N ALA A 102 -6.90 -17.59 5.10
CA ALA A 102 -6.37 -17.87 6.43
C ALA A 102 -7.26 -17.34 7.59
N GLY A 103 -8.44 -16.78 7.30
CA GLY A 103 -9.38 -16.28 8.30
C GLY A 103 -9.19 -14.81 8.69
N ILE A 104 -8.40 -14.04 7.94
CA ILE A 104 -8.17 -12.61 8.17
C ILE A 104 -8.93 -11.80 7.11
N PRO A 105 -10.18 -11.35 7.40
CA PRO A 105 -10.99 -10.60 6.43
C PRO A 105 -10.39 -9.21 6.15
N PRO A 106 -10.81 -8.52 5.07
CA PRO A 106 -10.26 -7.21 4.69
C PRO A 106 -10.25 -6.17 5.81
N GLU A 107 -11.26 -6.17 6.68
CA GLU A 107 -11.37 -5.27 7.84
C GLU A 107 -10.21 -5.43 8.83
N ARG A 108 -9.51 -6.56 8.80
CA ARG A 108 -8.31 -6.84 9.58
C ARG A 108 -7.02 -6.84 8.75
N GLN A 109 -7.07 -6.22 7.57
CA GLN A 109 -5.93 -6.03 6.69
C GLN A 109 -5.61 -4.54 6.54
N ILE A 110 -4.35 -4.15 6.77
CA ILE A 110 -3.81 -2.84 6.42
C ILE A 110 -2.98 -3.01 5.15
N VAL A 111 -3.19 -2.13 4.17
CA VAL A 111 -2.34 -2.06 2.98
C VAL A 111 -1.48 -0.81 3.10
N MET A 112 -0.17 -0.93 3.02
CA MET A 112 0.72 0.21 3.08
C MET A 112 1.85 0.12 2.07
N GLY A 113 2.47 1.24 1.79
CA GLY A 113 3.65 1.25 0.95
C GLY A 113 4.43 2.54 1.08
N PHE A 114 5.62 2.53 0.48
CA PHE A 114 6.48 3.69 0.36
C PHE A 114 6.71 4.06 -1.10
N SER A 115 6.66 5.36 -1.43
CA SER A 115 6.96 5.88 -2.76
C SER A 115 6.12 5.19 -3.84
N GLN A 116 6.71 4.49 -4.81
CA GLN A 116 5.99 3.74 -5.83
C GLN A 116 5.02 2.71 -5.22
N GLY A 117 5.43 2.03 -4.14
CA GLY A 117 4.57 1.10 -3.41
C GLY A 117 3.42 1.80 -2.67
N ALA A 118 3.61 3.05 -2.22
CA ALA A 118 2.53 3.85 -1.65
C ALA A 118 1.48 4.19 -2.71
N CYS A 119 1.93 4.58 -3.91
CA CYS A 119 1.02 4.83 -5.03
C CYS A 119 0.23 3.56 -5.38
N LEU A 120 0.89 2.41 -5.40
CA LEU A 120 0.24 1.12 -5.67
C LEU A 120 -0.78 0.76 -4.58
N ALA A 121 -0.43 0.91 -3.31
CA ALA A 121 -1.32 0.61 -2.19
C ALA A 121 -2.61 1.47 -2.22
N LEU A 122 -2.46 2.77 -2.45
CA LEU A 122 -3.58 3.69 -2.57
C LEU A 122 -4.48 3.37 -3.78
N GLU A 123 -3.88 3.11 -4.93
CA GLU A 123 -4.59 2.74 -6.15
C GLU A 123 -5.33 1.41 -6.00
N PHE A 124 -4.70 0.42 -5.38
CA PHE A 124 -5.30 -0.88 -5.09
C PHE A 124 -6.56 -0.75 -4.24
N VAL A 125 -6.46 -0.04 -3.11
CA VAL A 125 -7.60 0.13 -2.21
C VAL A 125 -8.71 0.96 -2.85
N ALA A 126 -8.37 2.03 -3.58
CA ALA A 126 -9.34 2.84 -4.31
C ALA A 126 -10.15 2.05 -5.34
N ARG A 127 -9.53 1.05 -6.00
CA ARG A 127 -10.21 0.20 -7.01
C ARG A 127 -10.95 -0.99 -6.43
N SER A 128 -10.56 -1.46 -5.24
CA SER A 128 -11.08 -2.72 -4.70
C SER A 128 -12.52 -2.64 -4.19
N GLY A 129 -12.95 -1.50 -3.67
CA GLY A 129 -14.25 -1.31 -2.99
C GLY A 129 -14.42 -2.15 -1.72
N ARG A 130 -13.35 -2.79 -1.21
CA ARG A 130 -13.38 -3.64 -0.01
C ARG A 130 -13.15 -2.83 1.25
N PRO A 131 -13.76 -3.25 2.39
CA PRO A 131 -13.63 -2.58 3.68
C PRO A 131 -12.30 -2.93 4.37
N TYR A 132 -11.17 -2.46 3.83
CA TYR A 132 -9.88 -2.67 4.49
C TYR A 132 -9.82 -1.98 5.84
N GLY A 133 -9.07 -2.56 6.79
CA GLY A 133 -8.83 -1.97 8.11
C GLY A 133 -8.08 -0.64 8.04
N GLY A 134 -7.43 -0.36 6.92
CA GLY A 134 -6.84 0.93 6.58
C GLY A 134 -5.86 0.86 5.42
N VAL A 135 -5.51 2.03 4.90
CA VAL A 135 -4.41 2.16 3.95
C VAL A 135 -3.48 3.31 4.36
N ALA A 136 -2.16 3.09 4.24
CA ALA A 136 -1.15 4.11 4.50
C ALA A 136 -0.24 4.32 3.28
N GLY A 137 -0.35 5.50 2.67
CA GLY A 137 0.53 5.95 1.59
C GLY A 137 1.62 6.86 2.15
N LEU A 138 2.85 6.32 2.25
CA LEU A 138 4.02 7.04 2.75
C LEU A 138 4.82 7.58 1.57
N ALA A 139 4.82 8.89 1.38
CA ALA A 139 5.35 9.59 0.20
C ALA A 139 4.77 9.03 -1.11
N GLY A 140 3.43 9.05 -1.25
CA GLY A 140 2.71 8.54 -2.42
C GLY A 140 1.41 9.26 -2.73
N SER A 141 0.82 8.93 -3.86
CA SER A 141 -0.47 9.44 -4.33
C SER A 141 -1.18 8.40 -5.20
N LEU A 142 -2.43 8.65 -5.59
CA LEU A 142 -3.10 7.84 -6.62
C LEU A 142 -2.34 7.90 -7.95
N ILE A 143 -2.45 6.83 -8.75
CA ILE A 143 -1.74 6.69 -10.03
C ILE A 143 -2.51 7.35 -11.17
N GLY A 144 -1.81 8.05 -12.04
CA GLY A 144 -2.33 8.75 -13.21
C GLY A 144 -2.23 10.27 -13.09
N PRO A 145 -2.49 11.00 -14.19
CA PRO A 145 -2.65 12.47 -14.18
C PRO A 145 -3.71 12.95 -13.17
N LEU A 146 -3.63 14.22 -12.77
CA LEU A 146 -4.55 14.81 -11.77
C LEU A 146 -6.04 14.71 -12.15
N ASP A 147 -6.32 14.73 -13.44
CA ASP A 147 -7.67 14.66 -14.03
C ASP A 147 -8.09 13.23 -14.40
N THR A 148 -7.35 12.22 -13.94
CA THR A 148 -7.69 10.81 -14.21
C THR A 148 -9.10 10.49 -13.71
N PRO A 149 -10.04 10.06 -14.58
CA PRO A 149 -11.37 9.64 -14.17
C PRO A 149 -11.30 8.45 -13.20
N ARG A 150 -12.16 8.45 -12.19
CA ARG A 150 -12.21 7.41 -11.14
C ARG A 150 -13.60 6.79 -11.08
N ASP A 151 -13.84 5.80 -11.94
CA ASP A 151 -15.04 4.96 -11.91
C ASP A 151 -14.87 3.82 -10.88
N SER A 152 -14.25 4.15 -9.73
CA SER A 152 -13.99 3.18 -8.68
C SER A 152 -15.25 2.96 -7.85
N PRO A 153 -15.49 1.73 -7.38
CA PRO A 153 -16.56 1.50 -6.41
C PRO A 153 -16.29 2.36 -5.17
N ALA A 154 -17.35 2.88 -4.56
CA ALA A 154 -17.24 3.62 -3.32
C ALA A 154 -16.51 2.76 -2.26
N SER A 155 -15.54 3.32 -1.58
CA SER A 155 -14.97 2.69 -0.41
C SER A 155 -16.06 2.59 0.67
N PRO A 156 -16.03 1.54 1.51
CA PRO A 156 -16.90 1.50 2.67
C PRO A 156 -16.75 2.78 3.51
N ALA A 157 -17.87 3.36 3.91
CA ALA A 157 -17.90 4.62 4.63
C ALA A 157 -16.96 4.58 5.86
N GLY A 158 -16.08 5.55 5.94
CA GLY A 158 -15.17 5.71 7.08
C GLY A 158 -13.90 4.86 7.06
N MET A 159 -13.57 4.14 5.97
CA MET A 159 -12.30 3.41 5.88
C MET A 159 -11.12 4.35 6.14
N PRO A 160 -10.22 4.05 7.11
CA PRO A 160 -9.09 4.91 7.43
C PRO A 160 -8.07 4.97 6.31
N VAL A 161 -7.70 6.18 5.89
CA VAL A 161 -6.61 6.44 4.95
C VAL A 161 -5.63 7.44 5.56
N PHE A 162 -4.35 7.10 5.54
CA PHE A 162 -3.28 8.00 5.93
C PHE A 162 -2.40 8.34 4.71
N LEU A 163 -2.19 9.63 4.48
CA LEU A 163 -1.29 10.16 3.47
C LEU A 163 -0.21 11.00 4.16
N GLY A 164 1.02 10.49 4.20
CA GLY A 164 2.19 11.21 4.69
C GLY A 164 3.10 11.60 3.53
N CYS A 165 3.59 12.84 3.46
CA CYS A 165 4.52 13.26 2.41
C CYS A 165 5.28 14.52 2.83
N SER A 166 6.48 14.71 2.30
CA SER A 166 7.16 16.02 2.39
C SER A 166 6.40 17.07 1.58
N ASP A 167 6.45 18.32 2.03
CA ASP A 167 5.92 19.48 1.28
C ASP A 167 6.80 19.89 0.07
N VAL A 168 8.04 19.38 0.03
CA VAL A 168 9.05 19.62 -1.02
C VAL A 168 9.57 18.31 -1.63
N ASP A 169 8.79 17.23 -1.56
CA ASP A 169 9.18 15.92 -2.11
C ASP A 169 9.52 16.03 -3.61
N PRO A 170 10.74 15.63 -4.04
CA PRO A 170 11.16 15.77 -5.44
C PRO A 170 10.48 14.78 -6.40
N PHE A 171 9.85 13.73 -5.87
CA PHE A 171 9.22 12.66 -6.66
C PHE A 171 7.70 12.71 -6.62
N ILE A 172 7.12 13.12 -5.48
CA ILE A 172 5.66 13.15 -5.25
C ILE A 172 5.22 14.60 -4.97
N PRO A 173 4.84 15.37 -5.99
CA PRO A 173 4.40 16.74 -5.81
C PRO A 173 3.19 16.83 -4.87
N LYS A 174 3.22 17.79 -3.95
CA LYS A 174 2.18 18.02 -2.93
C LYS A 174 0.76 18.05 -3.50
N GLU A 175 0.59 18.63 -4.69
CA GLU A 175 -0.70 18.74 -5.38
C GLU A 175 -1.33 17.38 -5.67
N PHE A 176 -0.53 16.36 -6.01
CA PHE A 176 -1.01 15.01 -6.25
C PHE A 176 -1.50 14.35 -4.95
N VAL A 177 -0.83 14.59 -3.83
CA VAL A 177 -1.25 14.08 -2.51
C VAL A 177 -2.58 14.74 -2.09
N VAL A 178 -2.69 16.07 -2.26
CA VAL A 178 -3.93 16.81 -1.97
C VAL A 178 -5.09 16.32 -2.86
N ASN A 179 -4.83 16.11 -4.15
CA ASN A 179 -5.85 15.59 -5.06
C ASN A 179 -6.27 14.16 -4.68
N SER A 180 -5.30 13.31 -4.32
CA SER A 180 -5.58 11.93 -3.87
C SER A 180 -6.46 11.90 -2.62
N ALA A 181 -6.21 12.79 -1.66
CA ALA A 181 -7.05 12.91 -0.47
C ALA A 181 -8.50 13.22 -0.84
N LYS A 182 -8.73 14.24 -1.69
CA LYS A 182 -10.07 14.62 -2.16
C LYS A 182 -10.80 13.48 -2.89
N VAL A 183 -10.08 12.76 -3.75
CA VAL A 183 -10.65 11.61 -4.46
C VAL A 183 -11.05 10.51 -3.48
N LEU A 184 -10.16 10.12 -2.55
CA LEU A 184 -10.44 9.08 -1.57
C LEU A 184 -11.58 9.47 -0.62
N GLU A 185 -11.66 10.73 -0.20
CA GLU A 185 -12.80 11.27 0.55
C GLU A 185 -14.12 11.17 -0.24
N SER A 186 -14.08 11.50 -1.54
CA SER A 186 -15.27 11.37 -2.40
C SER A 186 -15.74 9.92 -2.59
N LEU A 187 -14.84 8.96 -2.44
CA LEU A 187 -15.14 7.53 -2.41
C LEU A 187 -15.62 7.04 -1.04
N GLY A 188 -15.70 7.91 -0.02
CA GLY A 188 -16.23 7.61 1.31
C GLY A 188 -15.17 7.30 2.37
N ALA A 189 -13.88 7.39 2.06
CA ALA A 189 -12.81 7.14 3.03
C ALA A 189 -12.69 8.26 4.08
N SER A 190 -12.19 7.92 5.27
CA SER A 190 -11.78 8.88 6.30
C SER A 190 -10.28 9.19 6.15
N VAL A 191 -9.97 10.30 5.48
CA VAL A 191 -8.59 10.62 5.10
C VAL A 191 -7.92 11.54 6.13
N THR A 192 -6.71 11.16 6.54
CA THR A 192 -5.79 12.00 7.31
C THR A 192 -4.56 12.28 6.45
N THR A 193 -4.31 13.55 6.15
CA THR A 193 -3.12 13.97 5.38
C THR A 193 -2.17 14.76 6.28
N ARG A 194 -0.88 14.40 6.25
CA ARG A 194 0.19 15.15 6.96
C ARG A 194 1.30 15.51 5.99
N PHE A 195 1.67 16.81 6.00
CA PHE A 195 2.83 17.30 5.27
C PHE A 195 3.96 17.61 6.23
N TYR A 196 5.18 17.18 5.89
CA TYR A 196 6.38 17.35 6.72
C TYR A 196 7.31 18.36 6.06
N PRO A 197 7.43 19.59 6.64
CA PRO A 197 8.22 20.65 6.03
C PRO A 197 9.69 20.27 5.87
N GLY A 198 10.21 20.40 4.64
CA GLY A 198 11.62 20.19 4.34
C GLY A 198 12.14 18.77 4.53
N LEU A 199 11.26 17.79 4.70
CA LEU A 199 11.68 16.39 4.81
C LEU A 199 12.16 15.87 3.44
N ASP A 200 13.26 15.12 3.41
CA ASP A 200 13.66 14.37 2.22
C ASP A 200 12.64 13.28 1.88
N HIS A 201 12.77 12.67 0.68
CA HIS A 201 11.95 11.52 0.28
C HIS A 201 12.24 10.28 1.12
N ARG A 202 11.66 10.22 2.31
CA ARG A 202 11.86 9.15 3.31
C ARG A 202 10.65 9.04 4.25
N ILE A 203 10.59 7.90 4.96
CA ILE A 203 9.61 7.68 6.04
C ILE A 203 10.14 8.30 7.34
N ASN A 204 9.27 8.95 8.10
CA ASN A 204 9.57 9.50 9.42
C ASN A 204 8.80 8.77 10.54
N LEU A 205 9.14 9.08 11.80
CA LEU A 205 8.51 8.41 12.96
C LEU A 205 7.03 8.73 13.13
N ASP A 206 6.60 9.93 12.76
CA ASP A 206 5.19 10.32 12.87
C ASP A 206 4.29 9.54 11.89
N GLU A 207 4.81 9.23 10.70
CA GLU A 207 4.14 8.34 9.75
C GLU A 207 4.01 6.92 10.30
N LEU A 208 5.06 6.40 10.95
CA LEU A 208 4.99 5.09 11.60
C LEU A 208 3.99 5.08 12.76
N HIS A 209 3.90 6.15 13.54
CA HIS A 209 2.89 6.29 14.59
C HIS A 209 1.47 6.28 14.03
N ALA A 210 1.25 6.88 12.86
CA ALA A 210 -0.04 6.82 12.18
C ALA A 210 -0.41 5.37 11.79
N VAL A 211 0.55 4.60 11.27
CA VAL A 211 0.35 3.16 10.97
C VAL A 211 0.06 2.38 12.26
N VAL A 212 0.82 2.59 13.33
CA VAL A 212 0.59 1.96 14.64
C VAL A 212 -0.83 2.26 15.14
N SER A 213 -1.28 3.52 15.04
CA SER A 213 -2.64 3.91 15.43
C SER A 213 -3.74 3.23 14.61
N MET A 214 -3.47 2.87 13.34
CA MET A 214 -4.37 2.03 12.56
C MET A 214 -4.36 0.59 13.06
N MET A 215 -3.17 0.02 13.33
CA MET A 215 -3.02 -1.35 13.82
C MET A 215 -3.73 -1.56 15.16
N GLU A 216 -3.68 -0.60 16.09
CA GLU A 216 -4.33 -0.65 17.40
C GLU A 216 -5.86 -0.72 17.30
N LYS A 217 -6.46 -0.24 16.21
CA LYS A 217 -7.91 -0.31 15.95
C LYS A 217 -8.37 -1.66 15.42
N LEU A 218 -7.44 -2.52 14.95
CA LEU A 218 -7.72 -3.86 14.46
C LEU A 218 -7.72 -4.87 15.64
N LYS A 219 -8.68 -4.76 16.52
CA LYS A 219 -8.82 -5.64 17.69
C LYS A 219 -9.57 -6.92 17.36
#